data_fcb435a4a39334cedc8bf5ba5bc1434c
#
_entry.id   fcb435a4a39334cedc8bf5ba5bc1434c
#
_cell.length_a   1.000
_cell.length_b   1.000
_cell.length_c   1.000
_cell.angle_alpha   90.00
_cell.angle_beta   90.00
_cell.angle_gamma   90.00
#
_symmetry.space_group_name_H-M   'P 1'
#
loop_
_entity.id
_entity.type
_entity.pdbx_description
1 polymer ?
#
loop_
_entity_poly.entity_id
_entity_poly.type
_entity_poly.pdbx_seq_one_letter_code
_entity_poly.pdbx_strand_id
1 'polypeptide(L)'
;MPVYWYSIPAQIKGVIDRMFSFVVGGKNIAGKECAIIACCEEAEMDVMDGVRIPLERSAALMKWDMVGEVLVPGVLNAGDIAKTDGCAQAAALAEKF
;
A
#
# COMPACT_ATOMS: atom_id res chain seq x y z
N MET A 1 -5.28 3.23 1.66
CA MET A 1 -5.61 2.58 2.93
C MET A 1 -5.10 3.39 4.11
N PRO A 2 -5.78 3.38 5.26
CA PRO A 2 -5.25 3.95 6.49
C PRO A 2 -4.15 3.05 7.08
N VAL A 3 -3.33 3.63 7.94
CA VAL A 3 -2.41 2.87 8.80
C VAL A 3 -3.12 2.67 10.15
N TYR A 4 -3.32 1.43 10.55
CA TYR A 4 -3.91 1.09 11.84
C TYR A 4 -2.87 0.40 12.70
N TRP A 5 -2.59 1.01 13.84
CA TRP A 5 -1.61 0.49 14.80
C TRP A 5 -0.27 0.17 14.14
N TYR A 6 0.23 1.14 13.35
CA TYR A 6 1.51 1.08 12.63
C TYR A 6 1.60 -0.01 11.55
N SER A 7 0.47 -0.55 11.08
CA SER A 7 0.47 -1.68 10.15
C SER A 7 -0.67 -1.62 9.14
N ILE A 8 -0.72 -2.64 8.30
CA ILE A 8 -1.76 -2.85 7.29
C ILE A 8 -3.09 -3.17 8.00
N PRO A 9 -4.21 -2.53 7.60
CA PRO A 9 -5.52 -2.87 8.15
C PRO A 9 -5.86 -4.35 7.94
N ALA A 10 -6.52 -4.95 8.93
CA ALA A 10 -6.82 -6.38 8.94
C ALA A 10 -7.56 -6.86 7.69
N GLN A 11 -8.46 -6.05 7.14
CA GLN A 11 -9.23 -6.39 5.95
C GLN A 11 -8.32 -6.58 4.73
N ILE A 12 -7.35 -5.69 4.54
CA ILE A 12 -6.39 -5.76 3.44
C ILE A 12 -5.39 -6.89 3.70
N LYS A 13 -4.88 -6.99 4.93
CA LYS A 13 -3.96 -8.08 5.31
C LYS A 13 -4.59 -9.45 5.09
N GLY A 14 -5.88 -9.59 5.37
CA GLY A 14 -6.61 -10.84 5.13
C GLY A 14 -6.63 -11.24 3.65
N VAL A 15 -6.73 -10.28 2.73
CA VAL A 15 -6.62 -10.56 1.29
C VAL A 15 -5.21 -11.02 0.92
N ILE A 16 -4.18 -10.33 1.44
CA ILE A 16 -2.79 -10.67 1.18
C ILE A 16 -2.46 -12.06 1.72
N ASP A 17 -2.91 -12.38 2.93
CA ASP A 17 -2.66 -13.68 3.55
C ASP A 17 -3.28 -14.83 2.75
N ARG A 18 -4.41 -14.60 2.07
CA ARG A 18 -5.04 -15.59 1.20
C ARG A 18 -4.27 -15.84 -0.09
N MET A 19 -3.38 -14.94 -0.50
CA MET A 19 -2.52 -15.18 -1.66
C MET A 19 -1.58 -16.37 -1.46
N PHE A 20 -1.31 -16.74 -0.21
CA PHE A 20 -0.54 -17.92 0.14
C PHE A 20 -1.04 -19.19 -0.55
N SER A 21 -2.36 -19.38 -0.63
CA SER A 21 -2.94 -20.57 -1.27
C SER A 21 -2.62 -20.65 -2.76
N PHE A 22 -2.52 -19.53 -3.45
CA PHE A 22 -2.13 -19.49 -4.86
C PHE A 22 -0.64 -19.82 -5.03
N VAL A 23 0.21 -19.23 -4.19
CA VAL A 23 1.67 -19.46 -4.23
C VAL A 23 1.99 -20.92 -3.97
N VAL A 24 1.43 -21.50 -2.90
CA VAL A 24 1.64 -22.91 -2.52
C VAL A 24 0.99 -23.87 -3.51
N GLY A 25 -0.18 -23.51 -4.04
CA GLY A 25 -0.88 -24.30 -5.05
C GLY A 25 -0.24 -24.26 -6.44
N GLY A 26 0.85 -23.53 -6.62
CA GLY A 26 1.56 -23.45 -7.89
C GLY A 26 0.84 -22.67 -8.99
N LYS A 27 -0.13 -21.83 -8.63
CA LYS A 27 -0.78 -20.95 -9.62
C LYS A 27 0.15 -19.82 -10.03
N ASN A 28 0.18 -19.54 -11.33
CA ASN A 28 0.93 -18.41 -11.85
C ASN A 28 0.16 -17.10 -11.61
N ILE A 29 0.57 -16.36 -10.60
CA ILE A 29 0.04 -15.02 -10.28
C ILE A 29 1.07 -13.92 -10.55
N ALA A 30 2.21 -14.24 -11.13
CA ALA A 30 3.29 -13.30 -11.41
C ALA A 30 2.95 -12.30 -12.53
N GLY A 31 3.79 -11.28 -12.67
CA GLY A 31 3.73 -10.34 -13.79
C GLY A 31 2.63 -9.30 -13.69
N LYS A 32 2.13 -9.01 -12.49
CA LYS A 32 1.17 -7.93 -12.26
C LYS A 32 1.90 -6.67 -11.81
N GLU A 33 1.28 -5.54 -12.07
CA GLU A 33 1.70 -4.26 -11.51
C GLU A 33 0.85 -3.92 -10.29
N CYS A 34 1.46 -3.31 -9.29
CA CYS A 34 0.78 -2.86 -8.07
C CYS A 34 1.34 -1.53 -7.58
N ALA A 35 0.56 -0.86 -6.77
CA ALA A 35 0.97 0.38 -6.11
C ALA A 35 0.39 0.45 -4.70
N ILE A 36 1.02 1.26 -3.85
CA ILE A 36 0.54 1.54 -2.50
C ILE A 36 -0.03 2.94 -2.45
N ILE A 37 -1.23 3.08 -1.91
CA ILE A 37 -1.81 4.37 -1.52
C ILE A 37 -2.20 4.25 -0.06
N ALA A 38 -1.54 5.00 0.80
CA ALA A 38 -1.76 4.94 2.24
C ALA A 38 -1.68 6.31 2.89
N CYS A 39 -2.36 6.48 4.02
CA CYS A 39 -2.28 7.67 4.84
C CYS A 39 -2.25 7.32 6.33
N CYS A 40 -1.69 8.20 7.14
CA CYS A 40 -1.63 8.02 8.58
C CYS A 40 -1.79 9.36 9.31
N GLU A 41 -2.13 9.24 10.60
CA GLU A 41 -2.32 10.38 11.49
C GLU A 41 -1.00 11.09 11.82
N GLU A 42 0.02 10.34 12.19
CA GLU A 42 1.29 10.89 12.61
C GLU A 42 2.04 11.53 11.43
N ALA A 43 2.84 12.56 11.73
CA ALA A 43 3.49 13.36 10.70
C ALA A 43 4.79 12.73 10.18
N GLU A 44 5.37 11.81 10.91
CA GLU A 44 6.63 11.18 10.56
C GLU A 44 6.43 10.09 9.51
N MET A 45 7.20 10.16 8.43
CA MET A 45 7.08 9.23 7.31
C MET A 45 7.43 7.78 7.68
N ASP A 46 8.35 7.57 8.63
CA ASP A 46 8.77 6.24 9.08
C ASP A 46 7.67 5.44 9.77
N VAL A 47 6.63 6.10 10.26
CA VAL A 47 5.41 5.46 10.78
C VAL A 47 4.76 4.56 9.72
N MET A 48 4.98 4.85 8.45
CA MET A 48 4.41 4.11 7.33
C MET A 48 5.24 2.89 6.91
N ASP A 49 6.37 2.65 7.54
CA ASP A 49 7.23 1.50 7.23
C ASP A 49 6.53 0.16 7.50
N GLY A 50 5.66 0.11 8.51
CA GLY A 50 4.85 -1.08 8.82
C GLY A 50 3.82 -1.44 7.74
N VAL A 51 3.53 -0.53 6.83
CA VAL A 51 2.69 -0.77 5.65
C VAL A 51 3.56 -1.00 4.42
N ARG A 52 4.51 -0.13 4.18
CA ARG A 52 5.35 -0.14 2.98
C ARG A 52 6.18 -1.42 2.87
N ILE A 53 6.95 -1.73 3.90
CA ILE A 53 7.89 -2.87 3.86
C ILE A 53 7.20 -4.21 3.64
N PRO A 54 6.13 -4.57 4.39
CA PRO A 54 5.43 -5.83 4.13
C PRO A 54 4.84 -5.94 2.73
N LEU A 55 4.30 -4.84 2.18
CA LEU A 55 3.71 -4.84 0.85
C LEU A 55 4.77 -4.95 -0.25
N GLU A 56 5.89 -4.26 -0.11
CA GLU A 56 7.03 -4.39 -1.04
C GLU A 56 7.54 -5.84 -1.06
N ARG A 57 7.70 -6.44 0.11
CA ARG A 57 8.16 -7.83 0.21
C ARG A 57 7.16 -8.82 -0.35
N SER A 58 5.86 -8.61 -0.11
CA SER A 58 4.81 -9.46 -0.66
C SER A 58 4.75 -9.36 -2.17
N ALA A 59 4.86 -8.16 -2.73
CA ALA A 59 4.92 -7.94 -4.17
C ALA A 59 6.14 -8.66 -4.79
N ALA A 60 7.30 -8.52 -4.17
CA ALA A 60 8.53 -9.19 -4.63
C ALA A 60 8.40 -10.71 -4.62
N LEU A 61 7.80 -11.29 -3.55
CA LEU A 61 7.54 -12.73 -3.46
C LEU A 61 6.62 -13.21 -4.59
N MET A 62 5.57 -12.43 -4.87
CA MET A 62 4.61 -12.76 -5.94
C MET A 62 5.12 -12.42 -7.34
N LYS A 63 6.30 -11.82 -7.45
CA LYS A 63 6.87 -11.30 -8.70
C LYS A 63 5.96 -10.26 -9.36
N TRP A 64 5.44 -9.36 -8.55
CA TRP A 64 4.69 -8.19 -8.98
C TRP A 64 5.60 -6.97 -9.00
N ASP A 65 5.38 -6.11 -9.98
CA ASP A 65 6.14 -4.87 -10.11
C ASP A 65 5.48 -3.75 -9.29
N MET A 66 6.21 -3.22 -8.31
CA MET A 66 5.75 -2.09 -7.51
C MET A 66 6.02 -0.80 -8.31
N VAL A 67 5.00 -0.31 -9.01
CA VAL A 67 5.16 0.83 -9.93
C VAL A 67 5.05 2.19 -9.24
N GLY A 68 4.61 2.24 -7.99
CA GLY A 68 4.60 3.50 -7.25
C GLY A 68 4.03 3.40 -5.85
N GLU A 69 4.32 4.43 -5.09
CA GLU A 69 3.86 4.58 -3.71
C GLU A 69 3.39 6.00 -3.46
N VAL A 70 2.22 6.16 -2.88
CA VAL A 70 1.69 7.43 -2.38
C VAL A 70 1.45 7.26 -0.88
N LEU A 71 2.33 7.85 -0.10
CA LEU A 71 2.31 7.77 1.35
C LEU A 71 2.07 9.18 1.91
N VAL A 72 0.94 9.39 2.58
CA VAL A 72 0.51 10.70 3.06
C VAL A 72 0.44 10.70 4.58
N PRO A 73 1.47 11.16 5.28
CA PRO A 73 1.44 11.33 6.73
C PRO A 73 0.68 12.59 7.15
N GLY A 74 0.35 12.70 8.43
CA GLY A 74 -0.19 13.92 9.02
C GLY A 74 -1.66 14.21 8.69
N VAL A 75 -2.46 13.20 8.39
CA VAL A 75 -3.90 13.35 8.10
C VAL A 75 -4.74 12.69 9.20
N LEU A 76 -5.33 13.50 10.07
CA LEU A 76 -6.13 13.06 11.21
C LEU A 76 -7.61 13.35 11.03
N ASN A 77 -7.96 14.59 10.68
CA ASN A 77 -9.33 15.06 10.63
C ASN A 77 -9.91 14.96 9.22
N ALA A 78 -11.23 14.91 9.14
CA ALA A 78 -11.93 15.00 7.86
C ALA A 78 -11.49 16.25 7.09
N GLY A 79 -11.14 16.07 5.82
CA GLY A 79 -10.67 17.15 4.95
C GLY A 79 -9.17 17.42 4.99
N ASP A 80 -8.40 16.83 5.93
CA ASP A 80 -6.95 17.06 6.00
C ASP A 80 -6.23 16.60 4.73
N ILE A 81 -6.69 15.53 4.12
CA ILE A 81 -6.11 15.02 2.88
C ILE A 81 -6.14 16.05 1.74
N ALA A 82 -7.15 16.91 1.69
CA ALA A 82 -7.28 17.95 0.68
C ALA A 82 -6.24 19.07 0.82
N LYS A 83 -5.60 19.18 1.99
CA LYS A 83 -4.51 20.14 2.27
C LYS A 83 -3.14 19.63 1.84
N THR A 84 -3.09 18.40 1.34
CA THR A 84 -1.87 17.74 0.85
C THR A 84 -1.94 17.58 -0.65
N ASP A 85 -0.84 17.17 -1.27
CA ASP A 85 -0.81 16.79 -2.68
C ASP A 85 -1.07 15.27 -2.91
N GLY A 86 -1.50 14.56 -1.85
CA GLY A 86 -1.73 13.12 -1.89
C GLY A 86 -2.71 12.68 -2.97
N CYS A 87 -3.82 13.40 -3.14
CA CYS A 87 -4.80 13.07 -4.18
C CYS A 87 -4.22 13.27 -5.59
N ALA A 88 -3.43 14.33 -5.80
CA ALA A 88 -2.77 14.57 -7.08
C ALA A 88 -1.72 13.49 -7.37
N GLN A 89 -0.94 13.09 -6.38
CA GLN A 89 0.02 11.99 -6.49
C GLN A 89 -0.67 10.67 -6.82
N ALA A 90 -1.80 10.38 -6.15
CA ALA A 90 -2.58 9.18 -6.43
C ALA A 90 -3.14 9.17 -7.85
N ALA A 91 -3.63 10.31 -8.33
CA ALA A 91 -4.10 10.45 -9.71
C ALA A 91 -2.96 10.23 -10.71
N ALA A 92 -1.77 10.73 -10.43
CA ALA A 92 -0.60 10.56 -11.28
C ALA A 92 -0.14 9.09 -11.38
N LEU A 93 -0.45 8.25 -10.40
CA LEU A 93 -0.15 6.81 -10.48
C LEU A 93 -0.84 6.14 -11.67
N ALA A 94 -1.99 6.64 -12.11
CA ALA A 94 -2.72 6.05 -13.24
C ALA A 94 -1.88 6.02 -14.53
N GLU A 95 -0.92 6.92 -14.69
CA GLU A 95 -0.04 6.97 -15.86
C GLU A 95 1.05 5.88 -15.85
N LYS A 96 1.23 5.19 -14.71
CA LYS A 96 2.25 4.15 -14.56
C LYS A 96 1.74 2.74 -14.85
N PHE A 97 0.45 2.61 -15.00
CA PHE A 97 -0.21 1.33 -15.31
C PHE A 97 -0.50 1.15 -16.78
#